data_3b279c916a6ee989d74b35029775f259
#
_entry.id   3b279c916a6ee989d74b35029775f259
#
_cell.length_a   1.000
_cell.length_b   1.000
_cell.length_c   1.000
_cell.angle_alpha   90.00
_cell.angle_beta   90.00
_cell.angle_gamma   90.00
#
_symmetry.space_group_name_H-M   'P 1'
#
loop_
_entity.id
_entity.type
_entity.pdbx_description
1 polymer ?
#
loop_
_entity_poly.entity_id
_entity_poly.type
_entity_poly.pdbx_seq_one_letter_code
_entity_poly.pdbx_strand_id
1 'polypeptide(L)'
;MEIQHHNRYPFSALTERPVYDWPEGKRLAVCLCHNIEWFSFMTGLGSDHTLPGAPQTTRNYAWRDYGNRVGIWYLFDLLDELRLPASHNINAAVLEHCPQIIKRIQARGDEVIGHGVTNSERQDIMDEVAERTMITQTTDSITKHFGAPPKGWLGP
;
A
#
# COMPACT_ATOMS: atom_id res chain seq x y z
N MET A 1 -20.51 -24.23 -23.33
CA MET A 1 -19.39 -23.43 -22.83
C MET A 1 -19.83 -22.82 -21.50
N GLU A 2 -19.26 -23.25 -20.41
CA GLU A 2 -19.60 -22.74 -19.08
C GLU A 2 -18.82 -21.43 -18.87
N ILE A 3 -19.53 -20.35 -18.62
CA ILE A 3 -18.90 -19.04 -18.36
C ILE A 3 -18.50 -19.03 -16.89
N GLN A 4 -17.22 -18.84 -16.61
CA GLN A 4 -16.73 -18.71 -15.24
C GLN A 4 -17.35 -17.48 -14.57
N HIS A 5 -17.86 -17.68 -13.38
CA HIS A 5 -18.46 -16.64 -12.55
C HIS A 5 -17.92 -16.76 -11.11
N HIS A 6 -18.00 -15.69 -10.35
CA HIS A 6 -17.62 -15.69 -8.94
C HIS A 6 -18.82 -15.31 -8.05
N ASN A 7 -18.75 -15.70 -6.78
CA ASN A 7 -19.77 -15.42 -5.78
C ASN A 7 -19.25 -14.53 -4.62
N ARG A 8 -18.12 -13.84 -4.80
CA ARG A 8 -17.49 -13.03 -3.75
C ARG A 8 -18.32 -11.81 -3.37
N TYR A 9 -19.06 -11.24 -4.33
CA TYR A 9 -20.01 -10.14 -4.12
C TYR A 9 -21.14 -10.22 -5.16
N PRO A 10 -22.38 -9.79 -4.82
CA PRO A 10 -23.49 -9.80 -5.75
C PRO A 10 -23.36 -8.65 -6.77
N PHE A 11 -23.99 -8.84 -7.93
CA PHE A 11 -24.21 -7.75 -8.86
C PHE A 11 -25.12 -6.70 -8.19
N SER A 12 -24.77 -5.41 -8.34
CA SER A 12 -25.54 -4.28 -7.81
C SER A 12 -25.55 -3.16 -8.83
N ALA A 13 -26.69 -2.99 -9.50
CA ALA A 13 -26.87 -1.93 -10.48
C ALA A 13 -26.88 -0.56 -9.79
N LEU A 14 -26.22 0.43 -10.39
CA LEU A 14 -26.17 1.79 -9.84
C LEU A 14 -27.58 2.39 -9.68
N THR A 15 -28.47 2.06 -10.60
CA THR A 15 -29.87 2.55 -10.63
C THR A 15 -30.73 2.00 -9.49
N GLU A 16 -30.30 0.94 -8.84
CA GLU A 16 -31.01 0.27 -7.74
C GLU A 16 -30.37 0.55 -6.38
N ARG A 17 -29.24 1.28 -6.35
CA ARG A 17 -28.58 1.62 -5.10
C ARG A 17 -29.28 2.76 -4.40
N PRO A 18 -29.37 2.73 -3.05
CA PRO A 18 -29.91 3.85 -2.31
C PRO A 18 -29.04 5.09 -2.50
N VAL A 19 -29.69 6.23 -2.65
CA VAL A 19 -29.02 7.53 -2.57
C VAL A 19 -28.75 7.82 -1.09
N TYR A 20 -27.53 8.16 -0.75
CA TYR A 20 -27.14 8.53 0.61
C TYR A 20 -26.26 9.77 0.60
N ASP A 21 -26.31 10.52 1.68
CA ASP A 21 -25.41 11.64 1.92
C ASP A 21 -24.19 11.18 2.74
N TRP A 22 -23.05 11.82 2.50
CA TRP A 22 -21.90 11.67 3.37
C TRP A 22 -22.19 12.28 4.76
N PRO A 23 -21.50 11.81 5.83
CA PRO A 23 -21.64 12.39 7.16
C PRO A 23 -21.56 13.93 7.12
N GLU A 24 -22.32 14.59 8.02
CA GLU A 24 -22.39 16.05 8.13
C GLU A 24 -22.87 16.77 6.85
N GLY A 25 -23.64 16.11 5.98
CA GLY A 25 -24.12 16.68 4.73
C GLY A 25 -23.03 16.94 3.70
N LYS A 26 -21.88 16.31 3.83
CA LYS A 26 -20.78 16.42 2.83
C LYS A 26 -21.19 15.75 1.53
N ARG A 27 -20.75 16.30 0.41
CA ARG A 27 -21.04 15.79 -0.93
C ARG A 27 -19.88 15.01 -1.55
N LEU A 28 -18.69 15.08 -0.95
CA LEU A 28 -17.47 14.46 -1.45
C LEU A 28 -16.63 13.95 -0.28
N ALA A 29 -16.11 12.73 -0.40
CA ALA A 29 -15.03 12.20 0.41
C ALA A 29 -13.74 12.16 -0.42
N VAL A 30 -12.65 12.68 0.13
CA VAL A 30 -11.32 12.64 -0.50
C VAL A 30 -10.41 11.84 0.40
N CYS A 31 -9.74 10.84 -0.16
CA CYS A 31 -8.72 10.05 0.50
C CYS A 31 -7.39 10.27 -0.19
N LEU A 32 -6.38 10.73 0.56
CA LEU A 32 -5.00 10.82 0.09
C LEU A 32 -4.28 9.56 0.54
N CYS A 33 -3.96 8.70 -0.41
CA CYS A 33 -3.31 7.43 -0.15
C CYS A 33 -1.98 7.34 -0.90
N HIS A 34 -0.90 7.05 -0.18
CA HIS A 34 0.44 6.97 -0.74
C HIS A 34 0.98 5.55 -0.61
N ASN A 35 1.63 5.06 -1.65
CA ASN A 35 2.38 3.82 -1.58
C ASN A 35 3.79 4.12 -1.09
N ILE A 36 4.19 3.49 0.00
CA ILE A 36 5.56 3.53 0.54
C ILE A 36 6.12 2.12 0.35
N GLU A 37 6.88 1.97 -0.70
CA GLU A 37 7.25 0.67 -1.24
C GLU A 37 8.72 0.35 -1.00
N TRP A 38 8.97 -0.93 -0.76
CA TRP A 38 10.31 -1.51 -0.69
C TRP A 38 10.47 -2.55 -1.80
N PHE A 39 11.54 -2.43 -2.57
CA PHE A 39 11.92 -3.41 -3.59
C PHE A 39 13.15 -4.16 -3.15
N SER A 40 13.14 -5.49 -3.30
CA SER A 40 14.31 -6.31 -3.05
C SER A 40 15.43 -5.97 -4.05
N PHE A 41 16.66 -5.85 -3.55
CA PHE A 41 17.79 -5.52 -4.42
C PHE A 41 18.19 -6.70 -5.29
N MET A 42 18.21 -6.50 -6.62
CA MET A 42 18.62 -7.48 -7.64
C MET A 42 17.82 -8.80 -7.65
N THR A 43 16.69 -8.87 -6.96
CA THR A 43 15.81 -10.04 -6.92
C THR A 43 14.34 -9.65 -7.08
N GLY A 44 13.50 -10.63 -7.39
CA GLY A 44 12.06 -10.40 -7.58
C GLY A 44 11.75 -9.65 -8.87
N LEU A 45 10.59 -9.01 -8.90
CA LEU A 45 10.14 -8.25 -10.07
C LEU A 45 11.03 -7.03 -10.30
N GLY A 46 11.37 -6.85 -11.56
CA GLY A 46 12.02 -5.62 -12.00
C GLY A 46 11.13 -4.41 -11.80
N SER A 47 11.75 -3.26 -11.69
CA SER A 47 11.05 -2.00 -11.45
C SER A 47 10.62 -1.28 -12.72
N ASP A 48 10.86 -1.85 -13.87
CA ASP A 48 10.49 -1.24 -15.16
C ASP A 48 9.13 -1.74 -15.62
N HIS A 49 8.12 -0.90 -15.52
CA HIS A 49 6.76 -1.22 -15.97
C HIS A 49 6.63 -1.30 -17.50
N THR A 50 7.60 -0.74 -18.23
CA THR A 50 7.60 -0.76 -19.71
C THR A 50 8.13 -2.07 -20.27
N LEU A 51 8.87 -2.83 -19.46
CA LEU A 51 9.46 -4.12 -19.83
C LEU A 51 9.13 -5.18 -18.76
N PRO A 52 7.90 -5.69 -18.73
CA PRO A 52 7.50 -6.74 -17.78
C PRO A 52 8.45 -7.95 -17.88
N GLY A 53 9.02 -8.35 -16.75
CA GLY A 53 9.98 -9.45 -16.68
C GLY A 53 11.42 -9.08 -16.98
N ALA A 54 11.73 -7.82 -17.30
CA ALA A 54 13.12 -7.37 -17.38
C ALA A 54 13.82 -7.48 -16.01
N PRO A 55 15.08 -7.90 -15.98
CA PRO A 55 15.82 -7.96 -14.72
C PRO A 55 15.99 -6.55 -14.14
N GLN A 56 15.96 -6.47 -12.83
CA GLN A 56 16.25 -5.22 -12.12
C GLN A 56 17.68 -4.76 -12.42
N THR A 57 17.85 -3.46 -12.65
CA THR A 57 19.16 -2.82 -12.75
C THR A 57 19.40 -1.95 -11.53
N THR A 58 20.67 -1.65 -11.23
CA THR A 58 21.03 -0.72 -10.15
C THR A 58 20.34 0.64 -10.34
N ARG A 59 20.21 1.12 -11.60
CA ARG A 59 19.52 2.38 -11.90
C ARG A 59 18.02 2.31 -11.58
N ASN A 60 17.33 1.25 -11.96
CA ASN A 60 15.90 1.10 -11.65
C ASN A 60 15.68 1.01 -10.13
N TYR A 61 16.53 0.27 -9.43
CA TYR A 61 16.48 0.20 -7.98
C TYR A 61 16.67 1.58 -7.33
N ALA A 62 17.69 2.33 -7.77
CA ALA A 62 17.98 3.65 -7.23
C ALA A 62 16.82 4.66 -7.43
N TRP A 63 16.07 4.58 -8.52
CA TRP A 63 14.89 5.42 -8.73
C TRP A 63 13.83 5.20 -7.66
N ARG A 64 13.60 3.97 -7.29
CA ARG A 64 12.60 3.63 -6.27
C ARG A 64 13.09 3.96 -4.87
N ASP A 65 14.35 3.64 -4.60
CA ASP A 65 14.99 3.95 -3.33
C ASP A 65 15.05 5.48 -3.06
N TYR A 66 15.15 6.30 -4.11
CA TYR A 66 15.03 7.75 -4.01
C TYR A 66 13.71 8.21 -3.37
N GLY A 67 12.60 7.51 -3.64
CA GLY A 67 11.30 7.81 -3.03
C GLY A 67 11.37 7.78 -1.50
N ASN A 68 11.94 6.72 -0.93
CA ASN A 68 12.06 6.55 0.51
C ASN A 68 13.15 7.44 1.13
N ARG A 69 14.20 7.79 0.38
CA ARG A 69 15.32 8.60 0.88
C ARG A 69 15.07 10.10 0.81
N VAL A 70 14.34 10.54 -0.20
CA VAL A 70 14.19 11.97 -0.50
C VAL A 70 12.72 12.35 -0.75
N GLY A 71 12.02 11.67 -1.66
CA GLY A 71 10.70 12.10 -2.13
C GLY A 71 9.66 12.15 -1.03
N ILE A 72 9.63 11.15 -0.14
CA ILE A 72 8.66 11.07 0.95
C ILE A 72 8.75 12.25 1.93
N TRP A 73 9.95 12.81 2.12
CA TRP A 73 10.16 13.94 3.04
C TRP A 73 9.53 15.22 2.52
N TYR A 74 9.69 15.51 1.24
CA TYR A 74 8.99 16.63 0.60
C TYR A 74 7.47 16.46 0.64
N LEU A 75 7.01 15.23 0.48
CA LEU A 75 5.58 14.92 0.57
C LEU A 75 5.05 15.14 1.99
N PHE A 76 5.74 14.68 3.03
CA PHE A 76 5.35 14.92 4.40
C PHE A 76 5.30 16.42 4.74
N ASP A 77 6.28 17.19 4.29
CA ASP A 77 6.33 18.64 4.52
C ASP A 77 5.14 19.34 3.83
N LEU A 78 4.81 18.95 2.60
CA LEU A 78 3.63 19.47 1.88
C LEU A 78 2.32 19.12 2.58
N LEU A 79 2.18 17.88 3.05
CA LEU A 79 0.98 17.44 3.79
C LEU A 79 0.82 18.23 5.10
N ASP A 80 1.92 18.56 5.77
CA ASP A 80 1.89 19.37 7.00
C ASP A 80 1.52 20.82 6.68
N GLU A 81 2.11 21.40 5.66
CA GLU A 81 1.79 22.76 5.22
C GLU A 81 0.30 22.90 4.88
N LEU A 82 -0.24 21.92 4.15
CA LEU A 82 -1.64 21.88 3.76
C LEU A 82 -2.58 21.38 4.86
N ARG A 83 -2.06 20.86 5.97
CA ARG A 83 -2.81 20.23 7.08
C ARG A 83 -3.73 19.10 6.61
N LEU A 84 -3.23 18.30 5.68
CA LEU A 84 -3.98 17.18 5.11
C LEU A 84 -3.62 15.87 5.81
N PRO A 85 -4.59 15.09 6.29
CA PRO A 85 -4.36 13.73 6.73
C PRO A 85 -4.07 12.83 5.52
N ALA A 86 -3.37 11.74 5.75
CA ALA A 86 -3.06 10.76 4.73
C ALA A 86 -3.21 9.33 5.24
N SER A 87 -3.37 8.39 4.32
CA SER A 87 -3.21 6.96 4.54
C SER A 87 -1.99 6.46 3.78
N HIS A 88 -1.22 5.57 4.36
CA HIS A 88 0.01 5.06 3.77
C HIS A 88 -0.11 3.54 3.55
N ASN A 89 -0.12 3.12 2.28
CA ASN A 89 0.04 1.71 1.91
C ASN A 89 1.52 1.35 2.07
N ILE A 90 1.85 0.55 3.06
CA ILE A 90 3.24 0.33 3.44
C ILE A 90 3.64 -1.15 3.34
N ASN A 91 4.76 -1.43 2.69
CA ASN A 91 5.36 -2.77 2.76
C ASN A 91 5.98 -3.00 4.15
N ALA A 92 5.90 -4.24 4.66
CA ALA A 92 6.47 -4.60 5.95
C ALA A 92 7.98 -4.34 6.01
N ALA A 93 8.72 -4.51 4.92
CA ALA A 93 10.15 -4.23 4.84
C ALA A 93 10.49 -2.76 5.10
N VAL A 94 9.62 -1.81 4.77
CA VAL A 94 9.82 -0.39 5.10
C VAL A 94 9.84 -0.18 6.61
N LEU A 95 9.01 -0.93 7.35
CA LEU A 95 8.94 -0.84 8.82
C LEU A 95 10.27 -1.21 9.49
N GLU A 96 11.00 -2.14 8.89
CA GLU A 96 12.28 -2.63 9.41
C GLU A 96 13.46 -1.76 8.96
N HIS A 97 13.43 -1.32 7.69
CA HIS A 97 14.58 -0.67 7.06
C HIS A 97 14.54 0.87 7.09
N CYS A 98 13.37 1.48 7.32
CA CYS A 98 13.18 2.93 7.28
C CYS A 98 12.55 3.49 8.58
N PRO A 99 13.15 3.30 9.76
CA PRO A 99 12.53 3.67 11.04
C PRO A 99 12.23 5.17 11.15
N GLN A 100 12.91 6.03 10.39
CA GLN A 100 12.64 7.46 10.37
C GLN A 100 11.29 7.77 9.72
N ILE A 101 10.93 7.07 8.64
CA ILE A 101 9.62 7.18 7.99
C ILE A 101 8.52 6.80 8.98
N ILE A 102 8.71 5.69 9.70
CA ILE A 102 7.73 5.20 10.69
C ILE A 102 7.50 6.25 11.79
N LYS A 103 8.57 6.80 12.34
CA LYS A 103 8.48 7.87 13.35
C LYS A 103 7.72 9.09 12.82
N ARG A 104 7.92 9.43 11.55
CA ARG A 104 7.24 10.56 10.92
C ARG A 104 5.75 10.31 10.76
N ILE A 105 5.36 9.14 10.28
CA ILE A 105 3.95 8.71 10.16
C ILE A 105 3.27 8.72 11.53
N GLN A 106 3.93 8.15 12.54
CA GLN A 106 3.42 8.16 13.92
C GLN A 106 3.21 9.57 14.47
N ALA A 107 4.19 10.47 14.25
CA ALA A 107 4.11 11.86 14.71
C ALA A 107 2.98 12.65 14.04
N ARG A 108 2.63 12.31 12.79
CA ARG A 108 1.51 12.89 12.06
C ARG A 108 0.15 12.30 12.47
N GLY A 109 0.14 11.09 13.04
CA GLY A 109 -1.09 10.36 13.33
C GLY A 109 -1.82 9.85 12.08
N ASP A 110 -1.12 9.67 10.98
CA ASP A 110 -1.67 9.18 9.72
C ASP A 110 -2.02 7.69 9.81
N GLU A 111 -2.98 7.25 8.99
CA GLU A 111 -3.37 5.84 8.90
C GLU A 111 -2.33 5.01 8.14
N VAL A 112 -2.19 3.74 8.55
CA VAL A 112 -1.34 2.76 7.86
C VAL A 112 -2.19 1.61 7.35
N ILE A 113 -1.96 1.25 6.08
CA ILE A 113 -2.65 0.20 5.33
C ILE A 113 -1.62 -0.85 4.91
N GLY A 114 -1.97 -2.12 4.98
CA GLY A 114 -1.08 -3.22 4.58
C GLY A 114 -0.86 -3.27 3.07
N HIS A 115 0.41 -3.49 2.65
CA HIS A 115 0.81 -3.54 1.24
C HIS A 115 1.85 -4.66 0.98
N GLY A 116 1.63 -5.84 1.59
CA GLY A 116 2.56 -6.96 1.46
C GLY A 116 3.91 -6.74 2.14
N VAL A 117 4.82 -7.70 1.95
CA VAL A 117 6.16 -7.63 2.56
C VAL A 117 7.06 -6.72 1.74
N THR A 118 7.13 -6.92 0.44
CA THR A 118 7.85 -6.08 -0.54
C THR A 118 7.03 -5.92 -1.81
N ASN A 119 7.37 -4.94 -2.65
CA ASN A 119 6.81 -4.81 -4.00
C ASN A 119 7.54 -5.66 -5.07
N SER A 120 8.45 -6.53 -4.65
CA SER A 120 9.13 -7.48 -5.53
C SER A 120 8.40 -8.82 -5.64
N GLU A 121 7.31 -8.99 -4.93
CA GLU A 121 6.49 -10.19 -4.90
C GLU A 121 5.15 -9.93 -5.59
N ARG A 122 4.53 -10.99 -6.10
CA ARG A 122 3.21 -10.90 -6.72
C ARG A 122 2.21 -11.71 -5.93
N GLN A 123 1.29 -11.04 -5.26
CA GLN A 123 0.23 -11.69 -4.48
C GLN A 123 -0.71 -12.53 -5.34
N ASP A 124 -0.98 -12.10 -6.57
CA ASP A 124 -1.93 -12.73 -7.49
C ASP A 124 -1.53 -14.14 -7.97
N ILE A 125 -0.26 -14.54 -7.80
CA ILE A 125 0.25 -15.86 -8.16
C ILE A 125 0.63 -16.72 -6.94
N MET A 126 0.43 -16.22 -5.72
CA MET A 126 0.69 -16.98 -4.50
C MET A 126 -0.38 -18.06 -4.30
N ASP A 127 0.02 -19.22 -3.78
CA ASP A 127 -0.92 -20.15 -3.22
C ASP A 127 -1.51 -19.63 -1.89
N GLU A 128 -2.58 -20.24 -1.41
CA GLU A 128 -3.28 -19.77 -0.19
C GLU A 128 -2.37 -19.74 1.04
N VAL A 129 -1.44 -20.69 1.16
CA VAL A 129 -0.54 -20.77 2.32
C VAL A 129 0.48 -19.63 2.29
N ALA A 130 1.07 -19.37 1.15
CA ALA A 130 2.02 -18.29 0.94
C ALA A 130 1.34 -16.92 1.13
N GLU A 131 0.16 -16.72 0.53
CA GLU A 131 -0.62 -15.49 0.68
C GLU A 131 -0.98 -15.22 2.14
N ARG A 132 -1.51 -16.22 2.84
CA ARG A 132 -1.86 -16.11 4.26
C ARG A 132 -0.64 -15.77 5.11
N THR A 133 0.49 -16.39 4.84
CA THR A 133 1.75 -16.11 5.54
C THR A 133 2.18 -14.65 5.33
N MET A 134 2.17 -14.18 4.11
CA MET A 134 2.53 -12.81 3.75
C MET A 134 1.59 -11.79 4.41
N ILE A 135 0.27 -12.01 4.38
CA ILE A 135 -0.72 -11.13 5.03
C ILE A 135 -0.50 -11.10 6.55
N THR A 136 -0.28 -12.26 7.17
CA THR A 136 -0.02 -12.35 8.61
C THR A 136 1.25 -11.61 8.99
N GLN A 137 2.34 -11.86 8.29
CA GLN A 137 3.63 -11.20 8.54
C GLN A 137 3.53 -9.67 8.42
N THR A 138 2.85 -9.19 7.39
CA THR A 138 2.64 -7.75 7.19
C THR A 138 1.79 -7.15 8.30
N THR A 139 0.70 -7.83 8.68
CA THR A 139 -0.21 -7.40 9.74
C THR A 139 0.49 -7.33 11.10
N ASP A 140 1.28 -8.36 11.43
CA ASP A 140 2.02 -8.43 12.68
C ASP A 140 3.09 -7.35 12.75
N SER A 141 3.78 -7.10 11.64
CA SER A 141 4.79 -6.03 11.55
C SER A 141 4.16 -4.66 11.76
N ILE A 142 3.04 -4.36 11.11
CA ILE A 142 2.29 -3.10 11.32
C ILE A 142 1.82 -2.99 12.77
N THR A 143 1.22 -4.06 13.32
CA THR A 143 0.73 -4.08 14.71
C THR A 143 1.85 -3.79 15.71
N LYS A 144 3.02 -4.39 15.50
CA LYS A 144 4.20 -4.16 16.34
C LYS A 144 4.63 -2.69 16.39
N HIS A 145 4.58 -1.99 15.24
CA HIS A 145 5.07 -0.61 15.16
C HIS A 145 4.00 0.44 15.49
N PHE A 146 2.74 0.16 15.17
CA PHE A 146 1.64 1.13 15.33
C PHE A 146 0.63 0.79 16.43
N GLY A 147 0.80 -0.36 17.09
CA GLY A 147 -0.04 -0.77 18.23
C GLY A 147 -1.42 -1.34 17.86
N ALA A 148 -1.76 -1.39 16.57
CA ALA A 148 -3.01 -1.95 16.06
C ALA A 148 -2.82 -2.56 14.66
N PRO A 149 -3.60 -3.59 14.29
CA PRO A 149 -3.58 -4.13 12.94
C PRO A 149 -4.11 -3.11 11.92
N PRO A 150 -3.66 -3.18 10.66
CA PRO A 150 -4.18 -2.32 9.61
C PRO A 150 -5.67 -2.61 9.36
N LYS A 151 -6.44 -1.58 9.03
CA LYS A 151 -7.87 -1.70 8.70
C LYS A 151 -8.14 -1.87 7.21
N GLY A 152 -7.12 -1.70 6.39
CA GLY A 152 -7.21 -1.81 4.95
C GLY A 152 -6.03 -2.58 4.37
N TRP A 153 -6.20 -3.01 3.13
CA TRP A 153 -5.21 -3.74 2.36
C TRP A 153 -5.23 -3.31 0.90
N LEU A 154 -4.05 -3.05 0.35
CA LEU A 154 -3.80 -2.93 -1.07
C LEU A 154 -2.78 -4.00 -1.46
N GLY A 155 -3.12 -4.91 -2.36
CA GLY A 155 -2.18 -5.93 -2.86
C GLY A 155 -1.00 -5.28 -3.61
N PRO A 156 0.22 -5.81 -3.46
CA PRO A 156 1.38 -5.39 -4.22
C PRO A 156 1.35 -5.91 -5.67
#